data_370bbdaad8badf95ed49c8019e39aaa6
#
_entry.id   370bbdaad8badf95ed49c8019e39aaa6
#
_cell.length_a   1.000
_cell.length_b   1.000
_cell.length_c   1.000
_cell.angle_alpha   90.00
_cell.angle_beta   90.00
_cell.angle_gamma   90.00
#
_symmetry.space_group_name_H-M   'P 1'
#
loop_
_entity.id
_entity.type
_entity.pdbx_description
1 polymer ?
#
loop_
_entity_poly.entity_id
_entity_poly.type
_entity_poly.pdbx_seq_one_letter_code
_entity_poly.pdbx_strand_id
1 'polypeptide(L)'
;VYLYPYVGQQWKTARLVRRILGEMYTDRPDGLAGNEDCGQMSSWYVLSAMGFYPVNPALGIYVLGSPAFDRVTLRTHGGKRFTVIRRRTSTSSRPNSTDAPIHTRTSVMPTCCAAARCG
;
A
#
# COMPACT_ATOMS: atom_id res chain seq x y z
N VAL A 1 -5.72 11.27 1.67
CA VAL A 1 -5.01 10.62 0.57
C VAL A 1 -5.81 9.41 0.05
N TYR A 2 -6.34 8.58 0.93
CA TYR A 2 -7.05 7.35 0.60
C TYR A 2 -8.54 7.50 0.23
N LEU A 3 -9.01 8.71 -0.07
CA LEU A 3 -10.40 8.96 -0.50
C LEU A 3 -10.60 8.82 -2.02
N TYR A 4 -9.55 8.99 -2.80
CA TYR A 4 -9.63 8.92 -4.26
C TYR A 4 -10.14 7.58 -4.84
N PRO A 5 -9.85 6.42 -4.23
CA PRO A 5 -10.39 5.14 -4.70
C PRO A 5 -11.93 5.08 -4.70
N TYR A 6 -12.57 5.76 -3.76
CA TYR A 6 -14.05 5.80 -3.67
C TYR A 6 -14.71 6.56 -4.83
N VAL A 7 -13.92 7.35 -5.58
CA VAL A 7 -14.36 8.08 -6.78
C VAL A 7 -13.65 7.57 -8.05
N GLY A 8 -13.12 6.34 -8.02
CA GLY A 8 -12.49 5.71 -9.18
C GLY A 8 -11.12 6.27 -9.58
N GLN A 9 -10.49 7.09 -8.71
CA GLN A 9 -9.21 7.75 -9.01
C GLN A 9 -8.05 7.18 -8.18
N GLN A 10 -7.95 5.86 -8.10
CA GLN A 10 -6.93 5.17 -7.30
C GLN A 10 -5.49 5.55 -7.64
N TRP A 11 -5.21 5.91 -8.89
CA TRP A 11 -3.89 6.35 -9.31
C TRP A 11 -3.42 7.62 -8.57
N LYS A 12 -4.35 8.53 -8.20
CA LYS A 12 -4.02 9.71 -7.38
C LYS A 12 -3.56 9.31 -5.98
N THR A 13 -4.25 8.34 -5.37
CA THR A 13 -3.82 7.77 -4.09
C THR A 13 -2.42 7.20 -4.19
N ALA A 14 -2.14 6.38 -5.20
CA ALA A 14 -0.83 5.77 -5.39
C ALA A 14 0.30 6.82 -5.52
N ARG A 15 0.06 7.86 -6.30
CA ARG A 15 1.01 8.98 -6.50
C ARG A 15 1.24 9.77 -5.21
N LEU A 16 0.17 10.15 -4.52
CA LEU A 16 0.26 10.96 -3.30
C LEU A 16 0.88 10.18 -2.13
N VAL A 17 0.52 8.91 -1.96
CA VAL A 17 1.14 8.06 -0.93
C VAL A 17 2.64 7.97 -1.14
N ARG A 18 3.11 7.72 -2.37
CA ARG A 18 4.55 7.71 -2.66
C ARG A 18 5.24 9.01 -2.34
N ARG A 19 4.63 10.12 -2.71
CA ARG A 19 5.16 11.44 -2.44
C ARG A 19 5.30 11.66 -0.93
N ILE A 20 4.26 11.38 -0.16
CA ILE A 20 4.26 11.54 1.29
C ILE A 20 5.31 10.65 1.96
N LEU A 21 5.38 9.36 1.57
CA LEU A 21 6.39 8.44 2.10
C LEU A 21 7.83 8.91 1.86
N GLY A 22 8.10 9.58 0.74
CA GLY A 22 9.44 10.05 0.39
C GLY A 22 9.79 11.45 0.87
N GLU A 23 8.79 12.32 1.08
CA GLU A 23 9.04 13.73 1.41
C GLU A 23 8.77 14.08 2.88
N MET A 24 7.85 13.37 3.54
CA MET A 24 7.38 13.70 4.89
C MET A 24 7.88 12.76 5.98
N TYR A 25 8.62 11.74 5.62
CA TYR A 25 9.22 10.79 6.56
C TYR A 25 10.70 10.64 6.29
N THR A 26 11.52 10.72 7.33
CA THR A 26 12.97 10.53 7.24
C THR A 26 13.43 9.56 8.32
N ASP A 27 14.66 9.05 8.22
CA ASP A 27 15.31 8.14 9.16
C ASP A 27 16.01 8.86 10.33
N ARG A 28 15.58 10.10 10.62
CA ARG A 28 16.12 10.90 11.72
C ARG A 28 15.22 10.83 12.96
N PRO A 29 15.72 11.19 14.16
CA PRO A 29 14.90 11.24 15.36
C PRO A 29 13.68 12.16 15.27
N ASP A 30 13.77 13.21 14.46
CA ASP A 30 12.71 14.18 14.13
C ASP A 30 12.03 13.89 12.78
N GLY A 31 12.08 12.64 12.32
CA GLY A 31 11.71 12.23 10.96
C GLY A 31 10.23 12.20 10.65
N LEU A 32 9.35 12.64 11.56
CA LEU A 32 7.91 12.74 11.34
C LEU A 32 7.49 14.18 11.05
N ALA A 33 6.61 14.36 10.06
CA ALA A 33 6.02 15.66 9.78
C ALA A 33 4.84 15.96 10.73
N GLY A 34 5.11 16.21 11.99
CA GLY A 34 4.14 16.49 13.03
C GLY A 34 4.22 15.54 14.23
N ASN A 35 3.15 15.49 15.03
CA ASN A 35 3.09 14.63 16.20
C ASN A 35 2.82 13.17 15.79
N GLU A 36 3.38 12.24 16.58
CA GLU A 36 3.21 10.79 16.37
C GLU A 36 1.76 10.31 16.59
N ASP A 37 1.01 11.01 17.44
CA ASP A 37 -0.40 10.72 17.77
C ASP A 37 -0.62 9.26 18.22
N CYS A 38 0.11 8.87 19.27
CA CYS A 38 0.04 7.53 19.88
C CYS A 38 0.35 6.38 18.90
N GLY A 39 1.27 6.58 17.95
CA GLY A 39 1.67 5.58 16.99
C GLY A 39 0.90 5.59 15.69
N GLN A 40 -0.04 6.53 15.51
CA GLN A 40 -0.86 6.62 14.29
C GLN A 40 -0.01 6.95 13.07
N MET A 41 0.94 7.88 13.18
CA MET A 41 1.79 8.31 12.08
C MET A 41 2.74 7.20 11.61
N SER A 42 3.38 6.49 12.55
CA SER A 42 4.22 5.33 12.23
C SER A 42 3.41 4.19 11.63
N SER A 43 2.23 3.90 12.15
CA SER A 43 1.33 2.88 11.61
C SER A 43 0.90 3.21 10.19
N TRP A 44 0.59 4.49 9.92
CA TRP A 44 0.26 4.95 8.59
C TRP A 44 1.43 4.71 7.61
N TYR A 45 2.65 5.07 8.02
CA TYR A 45 3.85 4.86 7.21
C TYR A 45 4.06 3.39 6.87
N VAL A 46 4.05 2.52 7.89
CA VAL A 46 4.32 1.09 7.73
C VAL A 46 3.28 0.43 6.83
N LEU A 47 1.99 0.66 7.08
CA LEU A 47 0.90 0.07 6.29
C LEU A 47 0.89 0.61 4.86
N SER A 48 1.10 1.91 4.68
CA SER A 48 1.18 2.54 3.36
C SER A 48 2.38 2.05 2.56
N ALA A 49 3.54 1.86 3.21
CA ALA A 49 4.73 1.28 2.58
C ALA A 49 4.52 -0.20 2.18
N MET A 50 3.71 -0.95 2.93
CA MET A 50 3.26 -2.29 2.54
C MET A 50 2.27 -2.29 1.38
N GLY A 51 1.64 -1.15 1.09
CA GLY A 51 0.76 -0.96 -0.07
C GLY A 51 -0.73 -1.03 0.19
N PHE A 52 -1.18 -0.97 1.44
CA PHE A 52 -2.59 -0.93 1.82
C PHE A 52 -2.79 -0.15 3.11
N TYR A 53 -4.01 0.35 3.34
CA TYR A 53 -4.34 1.08 4.57
C TYR A 53 -5.82 0.89 4.95
N PRO A 54 -6.15 0.63 6.22
CA PRO A 54 -7.51 0.58 6.71
C PRO A 54 -8.03 1.99 7.01
N VAL A 55 -8.69 2.63 6.05
CA VAL A 55 -9.24 3.99 6.22
C VAL A 55 -10.30 4.00 7.32
N ASN A 56 -11.10 2.95 7.39
CA ASN A 56 -12.04 2.71 8.50
C ASN A 56 -11.78 1.30 9.03
N PRO A 57 -11.00 1.16 10.11
CA PRO A 57 -10.63 -0.14 10.64
C PRO A 57 -11.83 -0.96 11.17
N ALA A 58 -12.90 -0.29 11.58
CA ALA A 58 -14.11 -0.96 12.07
C ALA A 58 -14.83 -1.78 10.99
N LEU A 59 -14.67 -1.42 9.73
CA LEU A 59 -15.28 -2.14 8.60
C LEU A 59 -14.44 -3.32 8.09
N GLY A 60 -13.19 -3.46 8.54
CA GLY A 60 -12.27 -4.49 8.03
C GLY A 60 -11.93 -4.35 6.54
N ILE A 61 -12.14 -3.17 5.96
CA ILE A 61 -11.87 -2.89 4.56
C ILE A 61 -10.53 -2.17 4.42
N TYR A 62 -9.68 -2.70 3.53
CA TYR A 62 -8.38 -2.11 3.22
C TYR A 62 -8.39 -1.49 1.83
N VAL A 63 -7.93 -0.24 1.75
CA VAL A 63 -7.73 0.46 0.49
C VAL A 63 -6.32 0.22 0.00
N LEU A 64 -6.18 -0.17 -1.27
CA LEU A 64 -4.87 -0.41 -1.87
C LEU A 64 -4.22 0.91 -2.29
N GLY A 65 -2.96 1.06 -1.91
CA GLY A 65 -2.10 2.17 -2.28
C GLY A 65 -1.02 1.74 -3.28
N SER A 66 0.18 2.30 -3.11
CA SER A 66 1.36 1.96 -3.91
C SER A 66 2.47 1.44 -3.00
N PRO A 67 2.73 0.13 -2.95
CA PRO A 67 3.75 -0.43 -2.09
C PRO A 67 5.14 0.15 -2.39
N ALA A 68 5.92 0.41 -1.34
CA ALA A 68 7.31 0.85 -1.46
C ALA A 68 8.24 -0.30 -1.89
N PHE A 69 7.88 -1.53 -1.53
CA PHE A 69 8.66 -2.74 -1.77
C PHE A 69 8.10 -3.56 -2.95
N ASP A 70 8.96 -4.32 -3.60
CA ASP A 70 8.54 -5.20 -4.71
C ASP A 70 7.71 -6.39 -4.20
N ARG A 71 8.02 -6.86 -2.98
CA ARG A 71 7.28 -7.94 -2.32
C ARG A 71 7.22 -7.71 -0.81
N VAL A 72 6.04 -7.84 -0.25
CA VAL A 72 5.80 -7.84 1.20
C VAL A 72 5.01 -9.10 1.55
N THR A 73 5.48 -9.86 2.53
CA THR A 73 4.78 -11.05 3.01
C THR A 73 4.48 -10.89 4.51
N LEU A 74 3.22 -10.93 4.84
CA LEU A 74 2.72 -10.91 6.21
C LEU A 74 2.37 -12.35 6.63
N ARG A 75 2.82 -12.72 7.82
CA ARG A 75 2.37 -13.94 8.48
C ARG A 75 1.27 -13.57 9.48
N THR A 76 0.10 -14.10 9.27
CA THR A 76 -1.05 -13.87 10.15
C THR A 76 -1.17 -14.97 11.18
N HIS A 77 -2.01 -14.73 12.19
CA HIS A 77 -2.36 -15.76 13.17
C HIS A 77 -2.87 -17.04 12.48
N GLY A 78 -2.47 -18.21 13.00
CA GLY A 78 -2.80 -19.50 12.37
C GLY A 78 -1.91 -19.88 11.19
N GLY A 79 -0.72 -19.27 11.03
CA GLY A 79 0.28 -19.65 10.02
C GLY A 79 -0.07 -19.26 8.58
N LYS A 80 -1.18 -18.57 8.35
CA LYS A 80 -1.55 -18.06 7.02
C LYS A 80 -0.59 -16.97 6.57
N ARG A 81 -0.37 -16.89 5.26
CA ARG A 81 0.47 -15.86 4.64
C ARG A 81 -0.35 -15.00 3.71
N PHE A 82 -0.16 -13.69 3.81
CA PHE A 82 -0.69 -12.70 2.89
C PHE A 82 0.48 -12.00 2.19
N THR A 83 0.49 -12.00 0.87
CA THR A 83 1.61 -11.43 0.10
C THR A 83 1.11 -10.34 -0.84
N VAL A 84 1.72 -9.17 -0.75
CA VAL A 84 1.55 -8.06 -1.69
C VAL A 84 2.74 -8.05 -2.64
N ILE A 85 2.47 -8.06 -3.92
CA ILE A 85 3.49 -8.02 -4.98
C ILE A 85 3.24 -6.79 -5.84
N ARG A 86 4.26 -5.94 -5.95
CA ARG A 86 4.26 -4.82 -6.88
C ARG A 86 4.67 -5.30 -8.27
N ARG A 87 3.77 -5.23 -9.22
CA ARG A 87 4.12 -5.42 -10.63
C ARG A 87 4.55 -4.10 -11.26
N ARG A 88 5.76 -4.05 -11.76
CA ARG A 88 6.22 -2.97 -12.64
C ARG A 88 5.74 -3.31 -14.05
N THR A 89 4.80 -2.56 -14.59
CA THR A 89 4.50 -2.62 -16.02
C THR A 89 5.64 -1.91 -16.74
N SER A 90 6.44 -2.64 -17.48
CA SER A 90 7.38 -2.08 -18.43
C SER A 90 6.57 -1.57 -19.62
N THR A 91 6.18 -0.31 -19.60
CA THR A 91 5.77 0.35 -20.84
C THR A 91 7.05 0.77 -21.54
N SER A 92 7.46 0.02 -22.54
CA SER A 92 8.50 0.41 -23.48
C SER A 92 7.94 1.48 -24.40
N SER A 93 7.95 2.72 -23.94
CA SER A 93 7.84 3.89 -24.79
C SER A 93 8.53 5.04 -24.08
N ARG A 94 9.43 5.69 -24.82
CA ARG A 94 10.31 6.77 -24.40
C ARG A 94 9.57 7.82 -23.56
N PRO A 95 10.18 8.36 -22.48
CA PRO A 95 9.63 9.49 -21.77
C PRO A 95 9.86 10.75 -22.61
N ASN A 96 8.85 11.20 -23.30
CA ASN A 96 8.79 12.57 -23.76
C ASN A 96 7.58 13.19 -23.09
N SER A 97 7.88 14.17 -22.22
CA SER A 97 6.99 15.18 -21.64
C SER A 97 5.75 14.70 -20.89
N THR A 98 5.68 15.14 -19.62
CA THR A 98 4.47 15.44 -18.85
C THR A 98 3.38 14.37 -18.82
N ASP A 99 3.19 13.78 -17.62
CA ASP A 99 2.00 13.02 -17.21
C ASP A 99 1.75 11.65 -17.86
N ALA A 100 2.64 10.69 -17.61
CA ALA A 100 2.26 9.29 -17.74
C ALA A 100 1.71 8.76 -16.41
N PRO A 101 0.45 8.28 -16.34
CA PRO A 101 -0.09 7.64 -15.15
C PRO A 101 0.67 6.33 -14.89
N ILE A 102 1.32 6.24 -13.72
CA ILE A 102 1.91 4.98 -13.27
C ILE A 102 0.74 4.07 -12.89
N HIS A 103 0.32 3.22 -13.80
CA HIS A 103 -0.60 2.13 -13.51
C HIS A 103 0.12 1.07 -12.67
N THR A 104 0.06 1.23 -11.35
CA THR A 104 0.49 0.18 -10.43
C THR A 104 -0.65 -0.81 -10.27
N ARG A 105 -0.60 -1.91 -10.99
CA ARG A 105 -1.54 -3.01 -10.79
C ARG A 105 -1.06 -3.84 -9.60
N THR A 106 -1.65 -3.63 -8.45
CA THR A 106 -1.42 -4.45 -7.26
C THR A 106 -2.27 -5.71 -7.35
N SER A 107 -1.62 -6.86 -7.54
CA SER A 107 -2.30 -8.16 -7.47
C SER A 107 -2.22 -8.65 -6.03
N VAL A 108 -3.36 -8.75 -5.38
CA VAL A 108 -3.52 -9.42 -4.10
C VAL A 108 -3.86 -10.88 -4.41
N MET A 109 -2.94 -11.79 -4.14
CA MET A 109 -3.23 -13.22 -4.19
C MET A 109 -3.53 -13.71 -2.77
N PRO A 110 -4.79 -14.03 -2.44
CA PRO A 110 -5.06 -14.81 -1.26
C PRO A 110 -4.60 -16.25 -1.55
N THR A 111 -3.57 -16.72 -0.85
CA THR A 111 -3.28 -18.15 -0.84
C THR A 111 -4.36 -18.81 0.02
N CYS A 112 -5.53 -19.09 -0.58
CA CYS A 112 -6.50 -20.00 -0.01
C CYS A 112 -5.87 -21.39 0.02
N CYS A 113 -5.40 -21.80 1.18
CA CYS A 113 -5.16 -23.19 1.45
C CYS A 113 -6.51 -23.92 1.42
N ALA A 114 -6.52 -24.99 0.67
CA ALA A 114 -7.62 -25.91 0.47
C ALA A 114 -8.44 -26.17 1.74
N ALA A 115 -9.74 -26.11 1.60
CA ALA A 115 -10.69 -26.60 2.56
C ALA A 115 -10.40 -28.06 2.86
N ALA A 116 -9.85 -28.32 4.03
CA ALA A 116 -9.97 -29.63 4.64
C ALA A 116 -11.44 -29.76 5.07
N ARG A 117 -12.17 -30.64 4.42
CA ARG A 117 -13.46 -31.16 4.91
C ARG A 117 -13.18 -31.80 6.26
N CYS A 118 -13.75 -31.24 7.32
CA CYS A 118 -14.05 -32.02 8.51
C CYS A 118 -15.36 -32.73 8.25
N GLY A 119 -15.26 -34.08 8.22
CA GLY A 119 -16.39 -34.96 8.43
C GLY A 119 -16.81 -35.00 9.91
#